data_ffb0798ce4151e7459db07df7efbce27
#
_entry.id   ffb0798ce4151e7459db07df7efbce27
#
_cell.length_a   1.000
_cell.length_b   1.000
_cell.length_c   1.000
_cell.angle_alpha   90.00
_cell.angle_beta   90.00
_cell.angle_gamma   90.00
#
_symmetry.space_group_name_H-M   'P 1'
#
loop_
_entity.id
_entity.type
_entity.pdbx_description
1 polymer ?
#
loop_
_entity_poly.entity_id
_entity_poly.type
_entity_poly.pdbx_seq_one_letter_code
_entity_poly.pdbx_strand_id
1 'polypeptide(L)'
;AGRPAAIVTFLDGLWIRRPNPGHCAAVGEALAQLHLADADFKLKRANALSIESWRPLYEHAKPRGDSVRPGLCGEIAKELDALEKSWPRQLPQGVIHADLFPDNVFFLGDKLSGLIDFYFACTDTLFYDVAICLNAWCFEADHSYNVTKGRALLNAYNKVRALSAAE
;
A
#
# COMPACT_ATOMS: atom_id res chain seq x y z
N ALA A 1 26.54 -0.87 16.38
CA ALA A 1 26.13 -1.82 15.34
C ALA A 1 25.83 -1.01 14.07
N GLY A 2 26.47 -1.35 12.95
CA GLY A 2 26.20 -0.71 11.66
C GLY A 2 24.79 -1.05 11.18
N ARG A 3 24.12 -0.05 10.60
CA ARG A 3 22.85 -0.29 9.90
C ARG A 3 23.11 -0.49 8.40
N PRO A 4 22.37 -1.35 7.71
CA PRO A 4 22.46 -1.44 6.26
C PRO A 4 22.19 -0.06 5.63
N ALA A 5 22.92 0.27 4.59
CA ALA A 5 22.75 1.51 3.83
C ALA A 5 22.94 1.21 2.33
N ALA A 6 22.24 1.97 1.49
CA ALA A 6 22.38 1.89 0.05
C ALA A 6 22.63 3.30 -0.53
N ILE A 7 23.39 3.36 -1.61
CA ILE A 7 23.55 4.56 -2.43
C ILE A 7 22.79 4.29 -3.72
N VAL A 8 21.82 5.13 -4.02
CA VAL A 8 20.98 5.00 -5.21
C VAL A 8 21.07 6.26 -6.06
N THR A 9 20.68 6.17 -7.33
CA THR A 9 20.58 7.32 -8.22
C THR A 9 19.56 8.32 -7.66
N PHE A 10 19.92 9.61 -7.65
CA PHE A 10 18.97 10.66 -7.30
C PHE A 10 17.86 10.74 -8.35
N LEU A 11 16.62 10.80 -7.91
CA LEU A 11 15.45 10.96 -8.77
C LEU A 11 14.99 12.41 -8.76
N ASP A 12 14.90 13.02 -9.94
CA ASP A 12 14.30 14.33 -10.10
C ASP A 12 12.77 14.24 -9.98
N GLY A 13 12.17 15.23 -9.31
CA GLY A 13 10.73 15.31 -9.18
C GLY A 13 10.28 15.82 -7.82
N LEU A 14 8.97 15.96 -7.69
CA LEU A 14 8.32 16.39 -6.44
C LEU A 14 7.14 15.45 -6.16
N TRP A 15 6.86 15.22 -4.90
CA TRP A 15 5.64 14.53 -4.50
C TRP A 15 4.40 15.43 -4.61
N ILE A 16 3.23 14.85 -4.82
CA ILE A 16 2.00 15.57 -5.09
C ILE A 16 1.12 15.60 -3.83
N ARG A 17 0.89 16.80 -3.29
CA ARG A 17 0.04 17.00 -2.11
C ARG A 17 -1.45 16.72 -2.36
N ARG A 18 -1.93 16.99 -3.57
CA ARG A 18 -3.34 16.82 -3.95
C ARG A 18 -3.41 16.03 -5.24
N PRO A 19 -3.36 14.70 -5.17
CA PRO A 19 -3.46 13.86 -6.35
C PRO A 19 -4.75 14.10 -7.11
N ASN A 20 -4.66 14.14 -8.43
CA ASN A 20 -5.78 14.12 -9.35
C ASN A 20 -5.96 12.70 -9.94
N PRO A 21 -7.03 12.42 -10.71
CA PRO A 21 -7.23 11.11 -11.32
C PRO A 21 -6.09 10.68 -12.27
N GLY A 22 -5.41 11.63 -12.93
CA GLY A 22 -4.24 11.34 -13.78
C GLY A 22 -3.06 10.81 -12.98
N HIS A 23 -2.77 11.42 -11.82
CA HIS A 23 -1.75 10.94 -10.89
C HIS A 23 -2.08 9.54 -10.35
N CYS A 24 -3.35 9.30 -9.98
CA CYS A 24 -3.81 7.99 -9.53
C CYS A 24 -3.66 6.91 -10.62
N ALA A 25 -3.94 7.25 -11.88
CA ALA A 25 -3.72 6.34 -13.01
C ALA A 25 -2.23 6.01 -13.18
N ALA A 26 -1.35 7.02 -13.13
CA ALA A 26 0.10 6.82 -13.24
C ALA A 26 0.65 5.93 -12.11
N VAL A 27 0.15 6.10 -10.89
CA VAL A 27 0.51 5.23 -9.75
C VAL A 27 0.02 3.81 -9.96
N GLY A 28 -1.22 3.62 -10.41
CA GLY A 28 -1.77 2.29 -10.69
C GLY A 28 -0.96 1.55 -11.77
N GLU A 29 -0.55 2.24 -12.84
CA GLU A 29 0.32 1.70 -13.87
C GLU A 29 1.70 1.31 -13.31
N ALA A 30 2.35 2.22 -12.59
CA ALA A 30 3.68 1.99 -12.01
C ALA A 30 3.68 0.83 -11.00
N LEU A 31 2.64 0.74 -10.15
CA LEU A 31 2.47 -0.36 -9.21
C LEU A 31 2.32 -1.71 -9.93
N ALA A 32 1.53 -1.77 -10.99
CA ALA A 32 1.38 -2.99 -11.78
C ALA A 32 2.70 -3.42 -12.46
N GLN A 33 3.48 -2.45 -12.96
CA GLN A 33 4.82 -2.70 -13.51
C GLN A 33 5.77 -3.24 -12.44
N LEU A 34 5.75 -2.67 -11.22
CA LEU A 34 6.52 -3.16 -10.08
C LEU A 34 6.18 -4.63 -9.78
N HIS A 35 4.89 -4.96 -9.69
CA HIS A 35 4.43 -6.32 -9.41
C HIS A 35 4.79 -7.33 -10.52
N LEU A 36 4.90 -6.90 -11.77
CA LEU A 36 5.34 -7.76 -12.87
C LEU A 36 6.85 -7.93 -12.93
N ALA A 37 7.62 -6.90 -12.54
CA ALA A 37 9.08 -6.95 -12.52
C ALA A 37 9.64 -7.95 -11.49
N ASP A 38 8.83 -8.33 -10.52
CA ASP A 38 9.16 -9.25 -9.42
C ASP A 38 9.14 -10.75 -9.79
N ALA A 39 8.64 -11.12 -10.98
CA ALA A 39 8.39 -12.52 -11.35
C ALA A 39 9.59 -13.47 -11.13
N ASP A 40 10.82 -12.98 -11.26
CA ASP A 40 12.06 -13.73 -11.07
C ASP A 40 12.80 -13.39 -9.76
N PHE A 41 12.25 -12.53 -8.90
CA PHE A 41 12.91 -12.09 -7.67
C PHE A 41 12.81 -13.17 -6.59
N LYS A 42 13.98 -13.73 -6.19
CA LYS A 42 14.02 -14.93 -5.33
C LYS A 42 14.09 -14.62 -3.84
N LEU A 43 14.47 -13.40 -3.46
CA LEU A 43 14.54 -13.03 -2.05
C LEU A 43 13.13 -12.81 -1.50
N LYS A 44 12.87 -13.38 -0.33
CA LYS A 44 11.58 -13.22 0.36
C LYS A 44 11.80 -12.56 1.71
N ARG A 45 10.97 -11.60 2.00
CA ARG A 45 10.84 -10.94 3.30
C ARG A 45 9.40 -10.99 3.73
N ALA A 46 9.11 -11.61 4.87
CA ALA A 46 7.74 -11.64 5.40
C ALA A 46 7.28 -10.23 5.74
N ASN A 47 5.99 -9.96 5.50
CA ASN A 47 5.36 -8.71 5.90
C ASN A 47 5.18 -8.66 7.41
N ALA A 48 5.91 -7.78 8.09
CA ALA A 48 5.78 -7.57 9.54
C ALA A 48 4.46 -6.88 9.95
N LEU A 49 3.72 -6.32 8.96
CA LEU A 49 2.45 -5.65 9.14
C LEU A 49 1.31 -6.39 8.41
N SER A 50 1.43 -7.72 8.29
CA SER A 50 0.38 -8.59 7.75
C SER A 50 -0.76 -8.82 8.75
N ILE A 51 -1.83 -9.45 8.27
CA ILE A 51 -2.99 -9.83 9.10
C ILE A 51 -2.57 -10.68 10.32
N GLU A 52 -1.57 -11.54 10.17
CA GLU A 52 -1.04 -12.39 11.26
C GLU A 52 -0.33 -11.56 12.34
N SER A 53 0.19 -10.39 11.99
CA SER A 53 0.94 -9.51 12.90
C SER A 53 0.04 -8.51 13.63
N TRP A 54 -1.16 -8.20 13.11
CA TRP A 54 -2.00 -7.14 13.66
C TRP A 54 -2.54 -7.46 15.05
N ARG A 55 -2.95 -8.70 15.31
CA ARG A 55 -3.44 -9.09 16.64
C ARG A 55 -2.35 -8.95 17.72
N PRO A 56 -1.13 -9.47 17.53
CA PRO A 56 -0.03 -9.22 18.47
C PRO A 56 0.26 -7.74 18.70
N LEU A 57 0.26 -6.93 17.64
CA LEU A 57 0.46 -5.47 17.74
C LEU A 57 -0.65 -4.80 18.56
N TYR A 58 -1.90 -5.19 18.31
CA TYR A 58 -3.05 -4.71 19.07
C TYR A 58 -2.94 -5.06 20.56
N GLU A 59 -2.65 -6.32 20.91
CA GLU A 59 -2.54 -6.73 22.31
C GLU A 59 -1.41 -5.98 23.04
N HIS A 60 -0.32 -5.65 22.33
CA HIS A 60 0.74 -4.82 22.88
C HIS A 60 0.30 -3.36 23.14
N ALA A 61 -0.50 -2.79 22.25
CA ALA A 61 -0.98 -1.40 22.34
C ALA A 61 -2.20 -1.23 23.25
N LYS A 62 -3.02 -2.27 23.41
CA LYS A 62 -4.30 -2.30 24.13
C LYS A 62 -4.28 -1.67 25.54
N PRO A 63 -3.24 -1.86 26.38
CA PRO A 63 -3.23 -1.25 27.73
C PRO A 63 -3.32 0.28 27.73
N ARG A 64 -2.97 0.93 26.62
CA ARG A 64 -3.01 2.38 26.45
C ARG A 64 -3.93 2.85 25.32
N GLY A 65 -4.60 1.96 24.65
CA GLY A 65 -5.40 2.31 23.46
C GLY A 65 -6.56 3.25 23.78
N ASP A 66 -7.29 2.99 24.87
CA ASP A 66 -8.44 3.81 25.27
C ASP A 66 -8.05 5.19 25.86
N SER A 67 -6.75 5.42 26.14
CA SER A 67 -6.26 6.76 26.47
C SER A 67 -6.19 7.69 25.26
N VAL A 68 -6.16 7.15 24.05
CA VAL A 68 -6.22 7.92 22.79
C VAL A 68 -7.66 8.37 22.52
N ARG A 69 -8.61 7.44 22.65
CA ARG A 69 -10.04 7.69 22.53
C ARG A 69 -10.81 6.59 23.26
N PRO A 70 -11.76 6.95 24.16
CA PRO A 70 -12.58 5.97 24.86
C PRO A 70 -13.27 5.00 23.88
N GLY A 71 -13.19 3.70 24.15
CA GLY A 71 -13.79 2.65 23.34
C GLY A 71 -13.00 2.21 22.11
N LEU A 72 -11.84 2.84 21.81
CA LEU A 72 -11.01 2.54 20.63
C LEU A 72 -10.56 1.08 20.62
N CYS A 73 -10.17 0.53 21.78
CA CYS A 73 -9.76 -0.87 21.87
C CYS A 73 -10.88 -1.84 21.47
N GLY A 74 -12.12 -1.56 21.88
CA GLY A 74 -13.27 -2.39 21.50
C GLY A 74 -13.57 -2.35 20.01
N GLU A 75 -13.45 -1.18 19.39
CA GLU A 75 -13.61 -1.03 17.93
C GLU A 75 -12.54 -1.80 17.16
N ILE A 76 -11.25 -1.62 17.51
CA ILE A 76 -10.14 -2.32 16.87
C ILE A 76 -10.30 -3.85 17.03
N ALA A 77 -10.65 -4.33 18.21
CA ALA A 77 -10.86 -5.76 18.44
C ALA A 77 -11.95 -6.33 17.52
N LYS A 78 -13.07 -5.63 17.40
CA LYS A 78 -14.19 -6.02 16.52
C LYS A 78 -13.77 -6.07 15.04
N GLU A 79 -13.03 -5.06 14.58
CA GLU A 79 -12.52 -5.03 13.19
C GLU A 79 -11.51 -6.15 12.93
N LEU A 80 -10.59 -6.42 13.88
CA LEU A 80 -9.66 -7.53 13.77
C LEU A 80 -10.39 -8.88 13.69
N ASP A 81 -11.43 -9.11 14.53
CA ASP A 81 -12.24 -10.33 14.49
C ASP A 81 -12.93 -10.52 13.11
N ALA A 82 -13.40 -9.44 12.52
CA ALA A 82 -14.03 -9.47 11.20
C ALA A 82 -13.00 -9.76 10.10
N LEU A 83 -11.86 -9.08 10.12
CA LEU A 83 -10.80 -9.22 9.13
C LEU A 83 -10.16 -10.61 9.18
N GLU A 84 -9.86 -11.14 10.35
CA GLU A 84 -9.28 -12.49 10.51
C GLU A 84 -10.19 -13.59 9.93
N LYS A 85 -11.52 -13.42 10.00
CA LYS A 85 -12.50 -14.35 9.44
C LYS A 85 -12.65 -14.22 7.93
N SER A 86 -12.52 -13.00 7.39
CA SER A 86 -12.82 -12.70 5.98
C SER A 86 -11.59 -12.45 5.12
N TRP A 87 -10.37 -12.46 5.69
CA TRP A 87 -9.14 -12.16 4.97
C TRP A 87 -8.92 -13.15 3.81
N PRO A 88 -8.76 -12.67 2.57
CA PRO A 88 -8.56 -13.54 1.43
C PRO A 88 -7.17 -14.21 1.50
N ARG A 89 -7.14 -15.56 1.42
CA ARG A 89 -5.90 -16.31 1.65
C ARG A 89 -5.30 -16.94 0.39
N GLN A 90 -5.98 -16.84 -0.75
CA GLN A 90 -5.58 -17.50 -2.00
C GLN A 90 -5.44 -16.50 -3.16
N LEU A 91 -4.92 -15.31 -2.86
CA LEU A 91 -4.63 -14.30 -3.86
C LEU A 91 -3.18 -14.40 -4.35
N PRO A 92 -2.88 -13.93 -5.56
CA PRO A 92 -1.50 -13.85 -6.06
C PRO A 92 -0.60 -13.09 -5.12
N GLN A 93 0.59 -13.64 -4.86
CA GLN A 93 1.60 -13.07 -4.00
C GLN A 93 2.85 -12.71 -4.78
N GLY A 94 3.57 -11.69 -4.33
CA GLY A 94 4.83 -11.23 -4.88
C GLY A 94 5.47 -10.17 -4.00
N VAL A 95 6.46 -9.46 -4.52
CA VAL A 95 7.01 -8.30 -3.83
C VAL A 95 6.03 -7.14 -3.92
N ILE A 96 5.69 -6.59 -2.78
CA ILE A 96 4.88 -5.38 -2.64
C ILE A 96 5.72 -4.24 -2.08
N HIS A 97 5.37 -3.00 -2.42
CA HIS A 97 5.99 -1.82 -1.84
C HIS A 97 5.58 -1.63 -0.37
N ALA A 98 4.33 -1.91 -0.08
CA ALA A 98 3.68 -1.85 1.24
C ALA A 98 3.61 -0.45 1.89
N ASP A 99 4.09 0.61 1.19
CA ASP A 99 4.09 1.99 1.69
C ASP A 99 4.05 3.02 0.54
N LEU A 100 3.31 2.72 -0.54
CA LEU A 100 3.27 3.58 -1.72
C LEU A 100 2.30 4.76 -1.52
N PHE A 101 2.63 5.62 -0.55
CA PHE A 101 1.95 6.87 -0.27
C PHE A 101 2.40 8.00 -1.21
N PRO A 102 1.66 9.13 -1.29
CA PRO A 102 2.01 10.24 -2.18
C PRO A 102 3.43 10.79 -2.02
N ASP A 103 4.00 10.80 -0.83
CA ASP A 103 5.35 11.26 -0.53
C ASP A 103 6.45 10.29 -0.98
N ASN A 104 6.10 9.05 -1.30
CA ASN A 104 6.99 8.04 -1.86
C ASN A 104 6.92 7.93 -3.40
N VAL A 105 6.19 8.84 -4.06
CA VAL A 105 6.06 8.87 -5.53
C VAL A 105 6.38 10.25 -6.06
N PHE A 106 7.37 10.35 -6.94
CA PHE A 106 7.82 11.60 -7.53
C PHE A 106 7.26 11.80 -8.94
N PHE A 107 6.95 13.07 -9.23
CA PHE A 107 6.46 13.52 -10.52
C PHE A 107 7.29 14.69 -11.05
N LEU A 108 7.49 14.72 -12.36
CA LEU A 108 7.96 15.87 -13.13
C LEU A 108 6.79 16.40 -13.96
N GLY A 109 6.16 17.49 -13.52
CA GLY A 109 4.85 17.88 -14.00
C GLY A 109 3.83 16.78 -13.72
N ASP A 110 3.11 16.32 -14.77
CA ASP A 110 2.13 15.25 -14.66
C ASP A 110 2.70 13.85 -14.90
N LYS A 111 4.01 13.74 -15.17
CA LYS A 111 4.67 12.46 -15.46
C LYS A 111 5.32 11.89 -14.21
N LEU A 112 4.98 10.67 -13.85
CA LEU A 112 5.64 9.94 -12.77
C LEU A 112 7.12 9.73 -13.14
N SER A 113 8.03 10.15 -12.26
CA SER A 113 9.48 10.05 -12.45
C SER A 113 10.12 8.92 -11.65
N GLY A 114 9.52 8.50 -10.54
CA GLY A 114 10.02 7.37 -9.81
C GLY A 114 9.30 7.08 -8.50
N LEU A 115 9.61 5.90 -7.96
CA LEU A 115 9.16 5.39 -6.66
C LEU A 115 10.37 5.35 -5.73
N ILE A 116 10.18 5.71 -4.48
CA ILE A 116 11.24 5.72 -3.45
C ILE A 116 10.74 5.03 -2.17
N ASP A 117 11.65 4.83 -1.25
CA ASP A 117 11.39 4.30 0.10
C ASP A 117 10.84 2.87 0.13
N PHE A 118 11.60 1.93 -0.43
CA PHE A 118 11.31 0.50 -0.36
C PHE A 118 11.61 -0.14 1.00
N TYR A 119 11.64 0.65 2.08
CA TYR A 119 11.98 0.15 3.41
C TYR A 119 11.00 -0.91 3.91
N PHE A 120 9.71 -0.75 3.60
CA PHE A 120 8.65 -1.70 3.94
C PHE A 120 8.45 -2.80 2.91
N ALA A 121 9.12 -2.73 1.75
CA ALA A 121 8.94 -3.73 0.70
C ALA A 121 9.12 -5.15 1.23
N CYS A 122 8.19 -6.03 0.92
CA CYS A 122 8.10 -7.38 1.47
C CYS A 122 7.35 -8.31 0.50
N THR A 123 7.25 -9.57 0.85
CA THR A 123 6.48 -10.55 0.08
C THR A 123 5.11 -10.71 0.72
N ASP A 124 4.05 -10.32 0.00
CA ASP A 124 2.66 -10.46 0.46
C ASP A 124 1.72 -10.50 -0.76
N THR A 125 0.42 -10.46 -0.51
CA THR A 125 -0.62 -10.41 -1.53
C THR A 125 -0.52 -9.12 -2.36
N LEU A 126 -0.40 -9.25 -3.67
CA LEU A 126 -0.25 -8.10 -4.59
C LEU A 126 -1.44 -7.13 -4.48
N PHE A 127 -2.66 -7.65 -4.30
CA PHE A 127 -3.85 -6.81 -4.16
C PHE A 127 -3.88 -6.03 -2.84
N TYR A 128 -3.14 -6.46 -1.81
CA TYR A 128 -2.99 -5.70 -0.57
C TYR A 128 -2.27 -4.36 -0.82
N ASP A 129 -1.26 -4.36 -1.68
CA ASP A 129 -0.56 -3.13 -2.09
C ASP A 129 -1.48 -2.18 -2.87
N VAL A 130 -2.34 -2.74 -3.73
CA VAL A 130 -3.40 -1.98 -4.41
C VAL A 130 -4.37 -1.34 -3.40
N ALA A 131 -4.78 -2.08 -2.36
CA ALA A 131 -5.65 -1.56 -1.30
C ALA A 131 -4.99 -0.44 -0.51
N ILE A 132 -3.68 -0.54 -0.21
CA ILE A 132 -2.90 0.54 0.40
C ILE A 132 -2.94 1.79 -0.48
N CYS A 133 -2.68 1.64 -1.78
CA CYS A 133 -2.73 2.75 -2.73
C CYS A 133 -4.13 3.38 -2.82
N LEU A 134 -5.20 2.60 -2.83
CA LEU A 134 -6.56 3.14 -2.82
C LEU A 134 -6.81 4.01 -1.59
N ASN A 135 -6.37 3.57 -0.41
CA ASN A 135 -6.49 4.34 0.82
C ASN A 135 -5.64 5.61 0.81
N ALA A 136 -4.41 5.53 0.30
CA ALA A 136 -3.47 6.66 0.33
C ALA A 136 -3.76 7.73 -0.72
N TRP A 137 -4.31 7.35 -1.91
CA TRP A 137 -4.43 8.24 -3.07
C TRP A 137 -5.86 8.66 -3.38
N CYS A 138 -6.87 7.90 -2.93
CA CYS A 138 -8.24 8.04 -3.41
C CYS A 138 -9.21 8.64 -2.39
N PHE A 139 -8.71 9.14 -1.25
CA PHE A 139 -9.52 9.87 -0.28
C PHE A 139 -9.28 11.38 -0.37
N GLU A 140 -10.32 12.16 -0.13
CA GLU A 140 -10.27 13.62 -0.05
C GLU A 140 -9.95 14.10 1.38
N ALA A 141 -9.72 15.40 1.55
CA ALA A 141 -9.37 15.97 2.86
C ALA A 141 -10.48 15.82 3.92
N ASP A 142 -11.71 15.62 3.49
CA ASP A 142 -12.87 15.34 4.35
C ASP A 142 -13.06 13.83 4.63
N HIS A 143 -12.10 13.01 4.25
CA HIS A 143 -12.11 11.55 4.33
C HIS A 143 -13.16 10.84 3.46
N SER A 144 -13.78 11.55 2.50
CA SER A 144 -14.64 10.90 1.52
C SER A 144 -13.84 10.16 0.46
N TYR A 145 -14.31 8.96 0.08
CA TYR A 145 -13.68 8.19 -1.00
C TYR A 145 -14.03 8.77 -2.37
N ASN A 146 -13.02 9.12 -3.15
CA ASN A 146 -13.18 9.63 -4.52
C ASN A 146 -13.21 8.47 -5.53
N VAL A 147 -14.42 8.10 -5.94
CA VAL A 147 -14.66 7.01 -6.90
C VAL A 147 -13.93 7.22 -8.23
N THR A 148 -13.78 8.46 -8.69
CA THR A 148 -13.10 8.79 -9.96
C THR A 148 -11.62 8.48 -9.86
N LYS A 149 -10.97 8.86 -8.76
CA LYS A 149 -9.56 8.52 -8.48
C LYS A 149 -9.36 7.01 -8.37
N GLY A 150 -10.22 6.32 -7.60
CA GLY A 150 -10.14 4.88 -7.43
C GLY A 150 -10.31 4.11 -8.74
N ARG A 151 -11.27 4.51 -9.56
CA ARG A 151 -11.44 3.94 -10.91
C ARG A 151 -10.25 4.19 -11.82
N ALA A 152 -9.65 5.39 -11.77
CA ALA A 152 -8.48 5.71 -12.57
C ALA A 152 -7.29 4.82 -12.19
N LEU A 153 -7.01 4.65 -10.90
CA LEU A 153 -5.96 3.78 -10.38
C LEU A 153 -6.18 2.32 -10.78
N LEU A 154 -7.35 1.76 -10.46
CA LEU A 154 -7.67 0.36 -10.75
C LEU A 154 -7.67 0.06 -12.25
N ASN A 155 -8.23 0.94 -13.09
CA ASN A 155 -8.24 0.73 -14.53
C ASN A 155 -6.82 0.76 -15.13
N ALA A 156 -5.95 1.66 -14.66
CA ALA A 156 -4.58 1.73 -15.12
C ALA A 156 -3.77 0.50 -14.67
N TYR A 157 -3.92 0.09 -13.42
CA TYR A 157 -3.34 -1.15 -12.92
C TYR A 157 -3.77 -2.36 -13.74
N ASN A 158 -5.09 -2.53 -13.93
CA ASN A 158 -5.67 -3.68 -14.63
C ASN A 158 -5.30 -3.77 -16.11
N LYS A 159 -4.96 -2.64 -16.76
CA LYS A 159 -4.44 -2.63 -18.14
C LYS A 159 -3.06 -3.26 -18.26
N VAL A 160 -2.24 -3.16 -17.22
CA VAL A 160 -0.86 -3.65 -17.19
C VAL A 160 -0.79 -5.06 -16.61
N ARG A 161 -1.43 -5.26 -15.45
CA ARG A 161 -1.59 -6.55 -14.79
C ARG A 161 -3.08 -6.81 -14.57
N ALA A 162 -3.63 -7.72 -15.38
CA ALA A 162 -5.04 -8.08 -15.26
C ALA A 162 -5.35 -8.67 -13.87
N LEU A 163 -6.36 -8.10 -13.22
CA LEU A 163 -6.88 -8.62 -11.95
C LEU A 163 -7.71 -9.88 -12.22
N SER A 164 -7.56 -10.88 -11.41
CA SER A 164 -8.41 -12.07 -11.42
C SER A 164 -9.76 -11.77 -10.78
N ALA A 165 -10.75 -12.66 -11.00
CA ALA A 165 -12.06 -12.52 -10.36
C ALA A 165 -12.02 -12.63 -8.83
N ALA A 166 -10.94 -13.18 -8.26
CA ALA A 166 -10.75 -13.28 -6.82
C ALA A 166 -10.13 -12.03 -6.21
N GLU A 167 -9.41 -11.23 -6.99
CA GLU A 167 -8.87 -9.93 -6.62
C GLU A 167 -9.92 -8.83 -6.78
#